data_7689976da248c06ce22b7c1702b8e9f8
#
_entry.id   7689976da248c06ce22b7c1702b8e9f8
#
_cell.length_a   1.000
_cell.length_b   1.000
_cell.length_c   1.000
_cell.angle_alpha   90.00
_cell.angle_beta   90.00
_cell.angle_gamma   90.00
#
_symmetry.space_group_name_H-M   'P 1'
#
loop_
_entity.id
_entity.type
_entity.pdbx_description
1 polymer ?
#
loop_
_entity_poly.entity_id
_entity_poly.type
_entity_poly.pdbx_seq_one_letter_code
_entity_poly.pdbx_strand_id
1 'polypeptide(L)'
;VPQIHETEAERDERMQWFRDAKFGMFVHWGPCSVGQKEIGWGREANRPWDINRHGPRTADPVYDNYYQQFNPVKYDADAWARFAKESGMKYMVLITKHHDGFSMFDTKLTDYSIMSSAYGRDVVKPFVEACHRHGLKAGLYYSTRDWYHPDYLVGDNQKYDAWYRGQIEELLTNYGEIDIMWFDHVGGRDWGKWRFDKLFSKMYQLQPDLLVNNRAAKFCGPTTPEDRGPATPEIELMTLGDYYTPEGRIGSMDIERDWESCIHVGQGWSYRGEEGFKGPEECIKMLVSCTTGGGNLLLNFGPRPDGTFTEGESAVARAAGEWLGKYGEAIYGTRGGPYRNARWGGSCHKGNKLYLHVYDWPAETLEFDPLPIKVLAARTLDGHPVQIYQDANGLDVRVATAHRADPVTVIELTIEQSIEPGTLYGGTRKEEVDLSQAGVMISAAATVTTSSTCVHDFPEDYQSLLTGERPARDYAFHTAAESNPWATVDLGSVKTVKAIVIENRPNEHRSDGLIMSVSEDGQMWTQVWQAEELQPEWTVALTHFHAGIDVPGREARYLKFETRNKKGRSLLLNRVTVYGDL
;
A
#
# COMPACT_ATOMS: atom_id res chain seq x y z
N VAL A 1 -5.17 7.09 27.46
CA VAL A 1 -4.30 7.82 26.55
C VAL A 1 -4.74 9.26 26.57
N PRO A 2 -3.86 10.27 26.48
CA PRO A 2 -4.22 11.69 26.64
C PRO A 2 -5.21 12.19 25.60
N GLN A 3 -5.24 11.63 24.40
CA GLN A 3 -6.31 11.86 23.41
C GLN A 3 -7.69 11.35 23.87
N ILE A 4 -7.78 10.65 24.99
CA ILE A 4 -9.05 10.21 25.61
C ILE A 4 -10.02 11.38 25.87
N HIS A 5 -9.56 12.60 25.80
CA HIS A 5 -10.37 13.81 25.99
C HIS A 5 -10.62 14.60 24.69
N GLU A 6 -10.03 14.18 23.55
CA GLU A 6 -10.30 14.77 22.24
C GLU A 6 -11.68 14.33 21.75
N THR A 7 -12.53 15.25 21.40
CA THR A 7 -13.81 14.94 20.74
C THR A 7 -13.57 14.54 19.29
N GLU A 8 -14.54 13.87 18.67
CA GLU A 8 -14.48 13.51 17.25
C GLU A 8 -14.28 14.76 16.36
N ALA A 9 -14.96 15.86 16.67
CA ALA A 9 -14.81 17.11 15.94
C ALA A 9 -13.40 17.73 16.07
N GLU A 10 -12.79 17.71 17.26
CA GLU A 10 -11.42 18.17 17.47
C GLU A 10 -10.41 17.28 16.71
N ARG A 11 -10.63 15.96 16.71
CA ARG A 11 -9.83 15.03 15.92
C ARG A 11 -9.96 15.31 14.43
N ASP A 12 -11.18 15.54 13.94
CA ASP A 12 -11.43 15.84 12.54
C ASP A 12 -10.74 17.12 12.09
N GLU A 13 -10.76 18.18 12.91
CA GLU A 13 -10.04 19.42 12.65
C GLU A 13 -8.52 19.19 12.58
N ARG A 14 -7.95 18.47 13.56
CA ARG A 14 -6.51 18.14 13.61
C ARG A 14 -6.06 17.28 12.44
N MET A 15 -6.89 16.33 11.99
CA MET A 15 -6.61 15.42 10.89
C MET A 15 -6.86 16.02 9.50
N GLN A 16 -7.59 17.14 9.41
CA GLN A 16 -8.03 17.71 8.14
C GLN A 16 -6.89 17.93 7.14
N TRP A 17 -5.80 18.56 7.60
CA TRP A 17 -4.65 18.84 6.74
C TRP A 17 -4.01 17.56 6.18
N PHE A 18 -3.95 16.48 6.96
CA PHE A 18 -3.39 15.20 6.55
C PHE A 18 -4.24 14.54 5.47
N ARG A 19 -5.57 14.54 5.66
CA ARG A 19 -6.52 14.03 4.68
C ARG A 19 -6.48 14.82 3.37
N ASP A 20 -6.16 16.10 3.43
CA ASP A 20 -6.08 16.99 2.26
C ASP A 20 -4.72 16.91 1.55
N ALA A 21 -3.68 16.55 2.24
CA ALA A 21 -2.29 16.55 1.75
C ALA A 21 -2.03 15.52 0.65
N LYS A 22 -2.53 14.31 0.76
CA LYS A 22 -2.45 13.18 -0.18
C LYS A 22 -1.05 12.69 -0.52
N PHE A 23 -0.03 13.53 -0.55
CA PHE A 23 1.30 13.19 -1.01
C PHE A 23 2.39 13.76 -0.12
N GLY A 24 3.29 12.89 0.37
CA GLY A 24 4.42 13.22 1.22
C GLY A 24 5.73 12.58 0.75
N MET A 25 6.86 13.13 1.23
CA MET A 25 8.20 12.59 1.03
C MET A 25 8.69 11.90 2.28
N PHE A 26 9.06 10.63 2.17
CA PHE A 26 9.81 9.93 3.19
C PHE A 26 11.29 9.98 2.85
N VAL A 27 12.16 10.18 3.82
CA VAL A 27 13.61 10.22 3.60
C VAL A 27 14.31 9.25 4.55
N HIS A 28 14.74 8.11 3.99
CA HIS A 28 15.57 7.15 4.69
C HIS A 28 17.05 7.41 4.39
N TRP A 29 17.72 8.00 5.35
CA TRP A 29 19.09 8.47 5.16
C TRP A 29 19.90 8.36 6.45
N GLY A 30 21.20 8.10 6.30
CA GLY A 30 22.14 7.99 7.41
C GLY A 30 23.46 7.36 6.99
N PRO A 31 24.34 6.98 7.95
CA PRO A 31 25.65 6.38 7.69
C PRO A 31 25.62 5.13 6.80
N CYS A 32 24.54 4.36 6.81
CA CYS A 32 24.34 3.20 5.95
C CYS A 32 24.53 3.50 4.46
N SER A 33 24.26 4.74 4.03
CA SER A 33 24.42 5.18 2.65
C SER A 33 25.89 5.13 2.18
N VAL A 34 26.87 5.29 3.08
CA VAL A 34 28.31 5.16 2.79
C VAL A 34 28.64 3.75 2.29
N GLY A 35 28.07 2.73 2.92
CA GLY A 35 28.26 1.33 2.54
C GLY A 35 27.24 0.82 1.52
N GLN A 36 26.32 1.68 1.02
CA GLN A 36 25.19 1.27 0.18
C GLN A 36 24.40 0.11 0.79
N LYS A 37 24.23 0.14 2.11
CA LYS A 37 23.51 -0.88 2.88
C LYS A 37 22.11 -0.40 3.22
N GLU A 38 21.18 -1.37 3.32
CA GLU A 38 19.84 -1.05 3.81
C GLU A 38 19.90 -0.58 5.26
N ILE A 39 19.23 0.52 5.56
CA ILE A 39 19.26 1.15 6.88
C ILE A 39 18.78 0.16 7.95
N GLY A 40 19.57 -0.01 9.01
CA GLY A 40 19.32 -1.00 10.06
C GLY A 40 19.44 -2.46 9.57
N TRP A 41 18.69 -2.85 8.57
CA TRP A 41 18.62 -4.21 8.04
C TRP A 41 19.92 -4.69 7.36
N GLY A 42 20.79 -3.76 6.97
CA GLY A 42 22.12 -4.06 6.44
C GLY A 42 23.15 -4.45 7.51
N ARG A 43 22.82 -4.38 8.82
CA ARG A 43 23.65 -4.93 9.89
C ARG A 43 23.56 -6.46 9.86
N GLU A 44 24.64 -7.12 9.48
CA GLU A 44 24.67 -8.58 9.34
C GLU A 44 24.62 -9.30 10.69
N ALA A 45 25.08 -8.66 11.76
CA ALA A 45 25.05 -9.18 13.11
C ALA A 45 23.64 -9.35 13.71
N ASN A 46 22.65 -8.61 13.16
CA ASN A 46 21.25 -8.68 13.59
C ASN A 46 20.38 -8.98 12.38
N ARG A 47 20.22 -10.26 12.05
CA ARG A 47 19.39 -10.67 10.91
C ARG A 47 17.89 -10.60 11.22
N PRO A 48 17.01 -10.41 10.21
CA PRO A 48 15.57 -10.14 10.38
C PRO A 48 14.79 -11.13 11.27
N TRP A 49 15.21 -12.39 11.33
CA TRP A 49 14.59 -13.43 12.18
C TRP A 49 14.96 -13.32 13.65
N ASP A 50 15.94 -12.51 14.00
CA ASP A 50 16.35 -12.23 15.38
C ASP A 50 15.64 -11.01 15.97
N ILE A 51 14.57 -10.52 15.34
CA ILE A 51 13.80 -9.34 15.76
C ILE A 51 13.26 -9.44 17.20
N ASN A 52 13.17 -10.64 17.74
CA ASN A 52 12.71 -10.92 19.10
C ASN A 52 13.87 -11.36 20.03
N ARG A 53 15.11 -11.20 19.62
CA ARG A 53 16.25 -11.59 20.47
C ARG A 53 16.35 -10.65 21.66
N HIS A 54 16.10 -11.24 22.82
CA HIS A 54 16.46 -10.67 24.10
C HIS A 54 17.93 -11.03 24.38
N GLY A 55 18.78 -10.05 24.47
CA GLY A 55 20.18 -10.32 24.80
C GLY A 55 21.12 -9.16 24.50
N PRO A 56 22.37 -9.25 24.95
CA PRO A 56 23.33 -8.19 24.74
C PRO A 56 23.54 -7.95 23.23
N ARG A 57 23.72 -6.69 22.89
CA ARG A 57 24.10 -6.21 21.56
C ARG A 57 25.18 -7.09 20.93
N THR A 58 24.98 -7.51 19.69
CA THR A 58 26.04 -8.01 18.83
C THR A 58 26.60 -6.86 18.01
N ALA A 59 27.88 -6.54 18.17
CA ALA A 59 28.53 -5.48 17.41
C ALA A 59 28.67 -5.88 15.93
N ASP A 60 28.43 -4.93 15.03
CA ASP A 60 28.78 -5.02 13.61
C ASP A 60 29.89 -4.00 13.32
N PRO A 61 31.19 -4.43 13.38
CA PRO A 61 32.29 -3.49 13.30
C PRO A 61 32.39 -2.72 11.99
N VAL A 62 31.79 -3.23 10.91
CA VAL A 62 31.76 -2.54 9.62
C VAL A 62 30.63 -1.53 9.58
N TYR A 63 29.41 -2.00 9.79
CA TYR A 63 28.21 -1.16 9.71
C TYR A 63 28.21 -0.06 10.78
N ASP A 64 28.50 -0.44 12.03
CA ASP A 64 28.47 0.49 13.18
C ASP A 64 29.54 1.58 13.09
N ASN A 65 30.51 1.49 12.16
CA ASN A 65 31.55 2.49 11.96
C ASN A 65 31.39 3.33 10.67
N TYR A 66 30.36 3.12 9.86
CA TYR A 66 30.11 3.97 8.69
C TYR A 66 29.96 5.47 9.05
N TYR A 67 29.47 5.79 10.27
CA TYR A 67 29.31 7.18 10.71
C TYR A 67 30.64 7.96 10.73
N GLN A 68 31.78 7.31 10.94
CA GLN A 68 33.10 7.97 10.89
C GLN A 68 33.44 8.52 9.51
N GLN A 69 32.84 7.97 8.46
CA GLN A 69 33.00 8.40 7.06
C GLN A 69 31.80 9.20 6.56
N PHE A 70 30.71 9.23 7.32
CA PHE A 70 29.48 9.94 6.94
C PHE A 70 29.68 11.44 7.07
N ASN A 71 29.84 12.11 5.91
CA ASN A 71 30.14 13.52 5.82
C ASN A 71 29.29 14.20 4.71
N PRO A 72 28.00 14.43 4.94
CA PRO A 72 27.07 14.97 3.94
C PRO A 72 27.27 16.48 3.67
N VAL A 73 28.41 16.85 3.11
CA VAL A 73 28.80 18.26 2.88
C VAL A 73 27.92 19.01 1.87
N LYS A 74 27.13 18.27 1.07
CA LYS A 74 26.18 18.83 0.11
C LYS A 74 24.74 18.84 0.61
N TYR A 75 24.50 18.40 1.86
CA TYR A 75 23.19 18.48 2.46
C TYR A 75 22.73 19.95 2.56
N ASP A 76 21.61 20.22 1.95
CA ASP A 76 20.95 21.53 1.94
C ASP A 76 19.44 21.30 2.23
N ALA A 77 19.02 21.62 3.45
CA ALA A 77 17.64 21.41 3.88
C ALA A 77 16.63 22.25 3.09
N ASP A 78 17.00 23.48 2.70
CA ASP A 78 16.14 24.32 1.87
C ASP A 78 15.99 23.77 0.44
N ALA A 79 17.07 23.23 -0.13
CA ALA A 79 17.01 22.55 -1.41
C ALA A 79 16.11 21.31 -1.36
N TRP A 80 16.17 20.52 -0.28
CA TRP A 80 15.29 19.36 -0.08
C TRP A 80 13.82 19.76 0.05
N ALA A 81 13.52 20.76 0.90
CA ALA A 81 12.15 21.23 1.08
C ALA A 81 11.57 21.84 -0.19
N ARG A 82 12.36 22.63 -0.92
CA ARG A 82 11.97 23.17 -2.23
C ARG A 82 11.70 22.05 -3.24
N PHE A 83 12.57 21.06 -3.31
CA PHE A 83 12.42 19.90 -4.18
C PHE A 83 11.12 19.13 -3.88
N ALA A 84 10.84 18.84 -2.62
CA ALA A 84 9.58 18.20 -2.23
C ALA A 84 8.36 19.04 -2.61
N LYS A 85 8.39 20.35 -2.37
CA LYS A 85 7.31 21.26 -2.74
C LYS A 85 7.07 21.33 -4.24
N GLU A 86 8.13 21.45 -5.04
CA GLU A 86 8.06 21.47 -6.50
C GLU A 86 7.56 20.14 -7.08
N SER A 87 7.82 19.05 -6.37
CA SER A 87 7.27 17.71 -6.68
C SER A 87 5.80 17.52 -6.28
N GLY A 88 5.16 18.56 -5.72
CA GLY A 88 3.76 18.54 -5.29
C GLY A 88 3.53 17.97 -3.89
N MET A 89 4.56 17.58 -3.15
CA MET A 89 4.43 17.04 -1.79
C MET A 89 4.01 18.13 -0.80
N LYS A 90 3.28 17.73 0.24
CA LYS A 90 2.73 18.64 1.26
C LYS A 90 3.39 18.47 2.63
N TYR A 91 4.10 17.39 2.83
CA TYR A 91 4.84 17.09 4.05
C TYR A 91 6.06 16.24 3.73
N MET A 92 7.01 16.26 4.66
CA MET A 92 8.20 15.42 4.60
C MET A 92 8.39 14.71 5.94
N VAL A 93 8.86 13.47 5.91
CA VAL A 93 9.22 12.69 7.11
C VAL A 93 10.68 12.26 7.01
N LEU A 94 11.51 12.73 7.95
CA LEU A 94 12.94 12.40 8.01
C LEU A 94 13.22 11.34 9.07
N ILE A 95 14.08 10.38 8.74
CA ILE A 95 14.61 9.42 9.71
C ILE A 95 15.48 10.15 10.74
N THR A 96 15.08 10.13 12.01
CA THR A 96 15.90 10.64 13.11
C THR A 96 16.69 9.55 13.82
N LYS A 97 16.13 8.36 13.95
CA LYS A 97 16.82 7.14 14.41
C LYS A 97 16.12 5.90 13.84
N HIS A 98 16.85 5.03 13.15
CA HIS A 98 16.37 3.74 12.66
C HIS A 98 16.75 2.59 13.61
N HIS A 99 16.53 1.34 13.21
CA HIS A 99 16.79 0.13 14.03
C HIS A 99 18.27 -0.05 14.37
N ASP A 100 19.18 0.57 13.62
CA ASP A 100 20.62 0.54 13.90
C ASP A 100 21.04 1.41 15.09
N GLY A 101 20.11 2.22 15.63
CA GLY A 101 20.33 3.04 16.81
C GLY A 101 21.10 4.33 16.56
N PHE A 102 21.50 4.61 15.31
CA PHE A 102 22.23 5.85 15.01
C PHE A 102 21.27 7.05 15.01
N SER A 103 21.60 8.08 15.82
CA SER A 103 20.81 9.28 15.95
C SER A 103 21.29 10.38 15.00
N MET A 104 20.42 10.83 14.08
CA MET A 104 20.70 11.86 13.08
C MET A 104 20.58 13.30 13.64
N PHE A 105 20.50 13.47 14.96
CA PHE A 105 20.27 14.74 15.65
C PHE A 105 21.19 14.91 16.87
N ASP A 106 21.27 16.12 17.40
CA ASP A 106 22.07 16.48 18.59
C ASP A 106 21.41 15.99 19.87
N THR A 107 21.41 14.66 20.07
CA THR A 107 20.98 14.04 21.34
C THR A 107 22.05 14.11 22.41
N LYS A 108 21.64 14.27 23.67
CA LYS A 108 22.54 14.22 24.84
C LYS A 108 22.58 12.83 25.48
N LEU A 109 21.84 11.86 24.92
CA LEU A 109 21.64 10.54 25.51
C LEU A 109 22.58 9.46 24.95
N THR A 110 23.27 9.75 23.84
CA THR A 110 24.24 8.83 23.24
C THR A 110 25.28 9.59 22.40
N ASP A 111 26.52 9.05 22.38
CA ASP A 111 27.55 9.50 21.45
C ASP A 111 27.43 8.84 20.06
N TYR A 112 26.57 7.82 19.91
CA TYR A 112 26.30 7.20 18.61
C TYR A 112 25.30 8.05 17.83
N SER A 113 25.77 9.20 17.40
CA SER A 113 24.98 10.21 16.74
C SER A 113 25.77 10.95 15.66
N ILE A 114 25.06 11.71 14.84
CA ILE A 114 25.66 12.54 13.78
C ILE A 114 26.66 13.56 14.33
N MET A 115 26.53 13.94 15.60
CA MET A 115 27.48 14.85 16.24
C MET A 115 28.87 14.24 16.39
N SER A 116 28.97 12.91 16.45
CA SER A 116 30.24 12.15 16.47
C SER A 116 30.70 11.68 15.09
N SER A 117 29.96 11.99 14.03
CA SER A 117 30.35 11.66 12.66
C SER A 117 31.38 12.63 12.09
N ALA A 118 31.93 12.31 10.91
CA ALA A 118 32.80 13.24 10.19
C ALA A 118 32.11 14.58 9.85
N TYR A 119 30.79 14.61 9.78
CA TYR A 119 30.02 15.82 9.55
C TYR A 119 29.88 16.70 10.79
N GLY A 120 29.66 16.10 11.96
CA GLY A 120 29.62 16.76 13.27
C GLY A 120 28.57 17.85 13.45
N ARG A 121 27.47 17.81 12.69
CA ARG A 121 26.40 18.81 12.74
C ARG A 121 25.02 18.15 12.67
N ASP A 122 24.07 18.73 13.38
CA ASP A 122 22.66 18.31 13.36
C ASP A 122 22.04 18.56 11.99
N VAL A 123 21.27 17.61 11.48
CA VAL A 123 20.53 17.73 10.21
C VAL A 123 19.02 17.87 10.42
N VAL A 124 18.51 17.51 11.59
CA VAL A 124 17.07 17.52 11.89
C VAL A 124 16.56 18.95 12.09
N LYS A 125 17.30 19.77 12.83
CA LYS A 125 16.86 21.16 13.06
C LYS A 125 16.71 21.96 11.78
N PRO A 126 17.74 22.04 10.89
CA PRO A 126 17.59 22.76 9.62
C PRO A 126 16.50 22.13 8.73
N PHE A 127 16.28 20.82 8.79
CA PHE A 127 15.21 20.14 8.06
C PHE A 127 13.82 20.64 8.48
N VAL A 128 13.51 20.64 9.78
CA VAL A 128 12.21 21.11 10.31
C VAL A 128 11.99 22.58 9.94
N GLU A 129 13.00 23.41 10.16
CA GLU A 129 12.93 24.85 9.82
C GLU A 129 12.70 25.06 8.32
N ALA A 130 13.35 24.28 7.45
CA ALA A 130 13.18 24.38 6.01
C ALA A 130 11.78 23.93 5.57
N CYS A 131 11.25 22.83 6.11
CA CYS A 131 9.88 22.41 5.84
C CYS A 131 8.89 23.55 6.08
N HIS A 132 8.94 24.18 7.25
CA HIS A 132 8.03 25.26 7.61
C HIS A 132 8.23 26.51 6.74
N ARG A 133 9.50 26.90 6.45
CA ARG A 133 9.76 28.03 5.54
C ARG A 133 9.16 27.83 4.16
N HIS A 134 9.14 26.60 3.66
CA HIS A 134 8.55 26.25 2.37
C HIS A 134 7.05 25.91 2.43
N GLY A 135 6.42 25.99 3.62
CA GLY A 135 4.99 25.68 3.82
C GLY A 135 4.68 24.19 3.73
N LEU A 136 5.64 23.34 4.06
CA LEU A 136 5.48 21.89 4.21
C LEU A 136 5.32 21.55 5.69
N LYS A 137 4.55 20.52 5.99
CA LYS A 137 4.49 19.92 7.31
C LYS A 137 5.74 19.07 7.57
N ALA A 138 6.29 19.14 8.80
CA ALA A 138 7.51 18.45 9.18
C ALA A 138 7.21 17.19 10.02
N GLY A 139 7.63 16.03 9.54
CA GLY A 139 7.53 14.76 10.23
C GLY A 139 8.90 14.21 10.62
N LEU A 140 8.96 13.52 11.75
CA LEU A 140 10.13 12.84 12.26
C LEU A 140 9.82 11.36 12.44
N TYR A 141 10.61 10.51 11.78
CA TYR A 141 10.55 9.06 12.01
C TYR A 141 11.47 8.68 13.17
N TYR A 142 10.97 7.80 14.01
CA TYR A 142 11.73 7.23 15.11
C TYR A 142 11.42 5.75 15.29
N SER A 143 12.45 4.89 15.15
CA SER A 143 12.31 3.48 15.50
C SER A 143 12.51 3.30 17.01
N THR A 144 11.55 2.66 17.65
CA THR A 144 11.74 2.22 19.04
C THR A 144 12.59 0.96 19.14
N ARG A 145 12.77 0.22 18.02
CA ARG A 145 13.76 -0.85 17.93
C ARG A 145 15.16 -0.24 17.89
N ASP A 146 16.09 -0.88 18.60
CA ASP A 146 17.49 -0.43 18.66
C ASP A 146 18.44 -1.61 18.80
N TRP A 147 19.08 -1.97 17.72
CA TRP A 147 20.05 -3.07 17.73
C TRP A 147 21.43 -2.67 18.21
N TYR A 148 21.64 -1.39 18.47
CA TYR A 148 22.90 -0.88 19.00
C TYR A 148 22.87 -0.70 20.52
N HIS A 149 21.73 -0.35 21.11
CA HIS A 149 21.63 -0.03 22.53
C HIS A 149 21.79 -1.27 23.42
N PRO A 150 22.71 -1.27 24.41
CA PRO A 150 23.01 -2.47 25.22
C PRO A 150 21.84 -2.93 26.11
N ASP A 151 20.96 -2.03 26.51
CA ASP A 151 19.82 -2.32 27.38
C ASP A 151 18.51 -2.57 26.59
N TYR A 152 18.54 -2.59 25.24
CA TYR A 152 17.36 -2.86 24.43
C TYR A 152 16.83 -4.26 24.69
N LEU A 153 15.57 -4.35 25.15
CA LEU A 153 14.89 -5.58 25.56
C LEU A 153 15.64 -6.42 26.61
N VAL A 154 16.47 -5.80 27.42
CA VAL A 154 17.18 -6.46 28.53
C VAL A 154 16.37 -6.29 29.83
N GLY A 155 16.18 -7.39 30.54
CA GLY A 155 15.41 -7.43 31.79
C GLY A 155 13.95 -6.98 31.59
N ASP A 156 13.52 -5.96 32.34
CA ASP A 156 12.21 -5.33 32.26
C ASP A 156 12.16 -4.16 31.27
N ASN A 157 13.20 -3.94 30.48
CA ASN A 157 13.36 -2.86 29.50
C ASN A 157 13.31 -1.43 30.06
N GLN A 158 13.23 -1.23 31.38
CA GLN A 158 12.99 0.10 31.96
C GLN A 158 14.08 1.12 31.64
N LYS A 159 15.35 0.69 31.55
CA LYS A 159 16.46 1.58 31.22
C LYS A 159 16.34 2.09 29.79
N TYR A 160 16.10 1.15 28.85
CA TYR A 160 15.92 1.51 27.46
C TYR A 160 14.63 2.34 27.26
N ASP A 161 13.54 1.99 27.94
CA ASP A 161 12.29 2.73 27.90
C ASP A 161 12.45 4.19 28.34
N ALA A 162 13.19 4.44 29.41
CA ALA A 162 13.50 5.81 29.85
C ALA A 162 14.38 6.56 28.83
N TRP A 163 15.34 5.86 28.23
CA TRP A 163 16.28 6.42 27.27
C TRP A 163 15.57 6.84 25.95
N TYR A 164 14.81 5.94 25.33
CA TYR A 164 14.14 6.28 24.05
C TYR A 164 13.08 7.36 24.25
N ARG A 165 12.33 7.36 25.36
CA ARG A 165 11.40 8.44 25.69
C ARG A 165 12.10 9.77 25.89
N GLY A 166 13.30 9.77 26.47
CA GLY A 166 14.14 10.95 26.57
C GLY A 166 14.52 11.53 25.21
N GLN A 167 14.91 10.68 24.25
CA GLN A 167 15.19 11.12 22.88
C GLN A 167 13.96 11.72 22.17
N ILE A 168 12.78 11.13 22.37
CA ILE A 168 11.54 11.68 21.83
C ILE A 168 11.22 13.03 22.46
N GLU A 169 11.44 13.18 23.77
CA GLU A 169 11.30 14.45 24.45
C GLU A 169 12.25 15.53 23.89
N GLU A 170 13.53 15.17 23.64
CA GLU A 170 14.48 16.06 22.97
C GLU A 170 13.96 16.52 21.59
N LEU A 171 13.47 15.59 20.75
CA LEU A 171 12.94 15.91 19.44
C LEU A 171 11.72 16.83 19.49
N LEU A 172 10.83 16.63 20.45
CA LEU A 172 9.60 17.43 20.58
C LEU A 172 9.79 18.76 21.34
N THR A 173 10.96 19.01 21.95
CA THR A 173 11.23 20.25 22.69
C THR A 173 12.26 21.15 22.02
N ASN A 174 13.25 20.59 21.32
CA ASN A 174 14.41 21.34 20.84
C ASN A 174 14.34 21.72 19.36
N TYR A 175 13.36 21.18 18.60
CA TYR A 175 13.31 21.25 17.13
C TYR A 175 12.14 22.07 16.59
N GLY A 176 11.37 22.74 17.46
CA GLY A 176 10.20 23.53 17.10
C GLY A 176 8.95 22.68 16.96
N GLU A 177 7.99 23.14 16.19
CA GLU A 177 6.75 22.42 15.90
C GLU A 177 7.03 21.19 15.03
N ILE A 178 6.54 20.03 15.46
CA ILE A 178 6.60 18.78 14.72
C ILE A 178 5.18 18.34 14.41
N ASP A 179 4.88 18.17 13.13
CA ASP A 179 3.53 17.84 12.68
C ASP A 179 3.23 16.34 12.74
N ILE A 180 4.26 15.49 12.54
CA ILE A 180 4.13 14.03 12.56
C ILE A 180 5.28 13.40 13.36
N MET A 181 4.94 12.52 14.31
CA MET A 181 5.86 11.49 14.80
C MET A 181 5.52 10.15 14.15
N TRP A 182 6.38 9.73 13.27
CA TRP A 182 6.26 8.47 12.54
C TRP A 182 7.06 7.37 13.25
N PHE A 183 6.39 6.56 14.06
CA PHE A 183 7.05 5.47 14.79
C PHE A 183 7.18 4.21 13.94
N ASP A 184 8.16 3.38 14.30
CA ASP A 184 8.31 2.05 13.75
C ASP A 184 8.70 1.05 14.84
N HIS A 185 8.12 -0.16 14.74
CA HIS A 185 8.42 -1.30 15.58
C HIS A 185 8.32 -1.04 17.10
N VAL A 186 7.33 -0.31 17.55
CA VAL A 186 7.03 -0.26 18.98
C VAL A 186 6.44 -1.59 19.43
N GLY A 187 7.00 -2.14 20.48
CA GLY A 187 6.52 -3.36 21.09
C GLY A 187 7.23 -4.60 20.57
N GLY A 188 6.84 -5.68 21.08
CA GLY A 188 7.17 -7.06 20.88
C GLY A 188 6.18 -7.83 21.73
N ARG A 189 6.37 -9.12 21.98
CA ARG A 189 5.48 -9.95 22.81
C ARG A 189 5.29 -9.40 24.24
N ASP A 190 6.18 -8.52 24.70
CA ASP A 190 6.19 -7.91 26.04
C ASP A 190 5.82 -6.44 26.04
N TRP A 191 4.89 -6.03 25.18
CA TRP A 191 4.46 -4.63 25.03
C TRP A 191 4.02 -3.96 26.35
N GLY A 192 3.55 -4.70 27.35
CA GLY A 192 3.25 -4.19 28.70
C GLY A 192 4.47 -3.59 29.43
N LYS A 193 5.68 -3.88 28.95
CA LYS A 193 6.93 -3.27 29.43
C LYS A 193 7.21 -1.90 28.83
N TRP A 194 6.51 -1.53 27.75
CA TRP A 194 6.65 -0.26 27.09
C TRP A 194 5.62 0.71 27.66
N ARG A 195 6.00 1.67 28.39
CA ARG A 195 5.12 2.62 29.06
C ARG A 195 4.50 3.61 28.05
N PHE A 196 3.69 3.11 27.14
CA PHE A 196 3.00 3.91 26.12
C PHE A 196 2.12 5.00 26.70
N ASP A 197 1.48 4.74 27.84
CA ASP A 197 0.73 5.73 28.61
C ASP A 197 1.57 6.96 28.91
N LYS A 198 2.81 6.77 29.37
CA LYS A 198 3.74 7.88 29.65
C LYS A 198 4.25 8.55 28.37
N LEU A 199 4.53 7.76 27.33
CA LEU A 199 5.01 8.29 26.06
C LEU A 199 3.96 9.22 25.44
N PHE A 200 2.75 8.72 25.20
CA PHE A 200 1.68 9.49 24.57
C PHE A 200 1.27 10.70 25.41
N SER A 201 1.12 10.53 26.74
CA SER A 201 0.87 11.66 27.65
C SER A 201 1.87 12.78 27.48
N LYS A 202 3.16 12.42 27.42
CA LYS A 202 4.22 13.41 27.29
C LYS A 202 4.22 14.08 25.92
N MET A 203 4.03 13.31 24.85
CA MET A 203 4.03 13.82 23.48
C MET A 203 2.93 14.87 23.28
N TYR A 204 1.68 14.54 23.62
CA TYR A 204 0.55 15.47 23.48
C TYR A 204 0.55 16.61 24.47
N GLN A 205 1.21 16.46 25.65
CA GLN A 205 1.47 17.58 26.54
C GLN A 205 2.43 18.59 25.91
N LEU A 206 3.43 18.09 25.16
CA LEU A 206 4.43 18.95 24.51
C LEU A 206 3.89 19.57 23.22
N GLN A 207 3.19 18.78 22.41
CA GLN A 207 2.67 19.17 21.10
C GLN A 207 1.26 18.59 20.89
N PRO A 208 0.19 19.34 21.21
CA PRO A 208 -1.19 18.83 21.16
C PRO A 208 -1.68 18.44 19.77
N ASP A 209 -1.21 19.14 18.72
CA ASP A 209 -1.64 18.95 17.34
C ASP A 209 -0.84 17.86 16.59
N LEU A 210 0.08 17.21 17.27
CA LEU A 210 0.94 16.16 16.73
C LEU A 210 0.14 14.98 16.19
N LEU A 211 0.43 14.57 14.96
CA LEU A 211 -0.08 13.31 14.41
C LEU A 211 0.90 12.15 14.68
N VAL A 212 0.34 10.99 14.98
CA VAL A 212 1.11 9.79 15.29
C VAL A 212 0.54 8.60 14.51
N ASN A 213 1.39 7.87 13.80
CA ASN A 213 0.95 6.68 13.08
C ASN A 213 0.63 5.50 14.03
N ASN A 214 -0.06 4.48 13.51
CA ASN A 214 -0.47 3.31 14.31
C ASN A 214 0.69 2.41 14.76
N ARG A 215 1.91 2.61 14.27
CA ARG A 215 3.07 1.78 14.64
C ARG A 215 3.65 2.14 16.00
N ALA A 216 3.28 3.28 16.56
CA ALA A 216 3.67 3.67 17.91
C ALA A 216 3.21 2.68 18.99
N ALA A 217 2.10 1.98 18.74
CA ALA A 217 1.55 0.99 19.64
C ALA A 217 1.11 -0.28 18.90
N LYS A 218 1.69 -0.56 17.73
CA LYS A 218 1.37 -1.76 16.97
C LYS A 218 2.12 -2.95 17.53
N PHE A 219 1.38 -3.98 17.90
CA PHE A 219 1.92 -5.29 18.21
C PHE A 219 2.55 -5.92 16.95
N CYS A 220 3.83 -6.18 16.96
CA CYS A 220 4.51 -7.07 16.01
C CYS A 220 4.41 -8.51 16.51
N GLY A 221 3.18 -9.00 16.67
CA GLY A 221 2.90 -10.40 16.98
C GLY A 221 2.45 -11.15 15.74
N PRO A 222 2.24 -12.47 15.85
CA PRO A 222 1.76 -13.27 14.75
C PRO A 222 0.47 -12.69 14.18
N THR A 223 0.39 -12.68 12.87
CA THR A 223 -0.60 -11.92 12.10
C THR A 223 -1.92 -12.65 11.91
N THR A 224 -2.12 -13.79 12.57
CA THR A 224 -3.36 -14.56 12.45
C THR A 224 -4.41 -14.10 13.48
N PRO A 225 -5.71 -14.07 13.11
CA PRO A 225 -6.79 -13.76 14.05
C PRO A 225 -6.85 -14.67 15.29
N GLU A 226 -6.39 -15.90 15.15
CA GLU A 226 -6.38 -16.92 16.22
C GLU A 226 -5.35 -16.60 17.31
N ASP A 227 -4.26 -15.92 16.94
CA ASP A 227 -3.22 -15.50 17.89
C ASP A 227 -3.58 -14.22 18.66
N ARG A 228 -4.68 -13.54 18.30
CA ARG A 228 -5.05 -12.26 18.90
C ARG A 228 -5.82 -12.37 20.21
N GLY A 229 -6.33 -13.53 20.56
CA GLY A 229 -7.21 -13.65 21.70
C GLY A 229 -8.46 -12.72 21.65
N PRO A 230 -9.34 -12.76 22.62
CA PRO A 230 -10.44 -11.81 22.72
C PRO A 230 -9.88 -10.38 22.89
N ALA A 231 -10.53 -9.40 22.25
CA ALA A 231 -10.18 -7.99 22.42
C ALA A 231 -10.18 -7.63 23.91
N THR A 232 -9.02 -7.27 24.44
CA THR A 232 -8.88 -6.73 25.77
C THR A 232 -8.71 -5.21 25.68
N PRO A 233 -8.98 -4.44 26.76
CA PRO A 233 -8.68 -3.01 26.76
C PRO A 233 -7.25 -2.69 26.35
N GLU A 234 -6.32 -3.61 26.60
CA GLU A 234 -4.94 -3.48 26.18
C GLU A 234 -4.76 -3.66 24.66
N ILE A 235 -5.55 -4.51 24.01
CA ILE A 235 -5.53 -4.69 22.55
C ILE A 235 -6.11 -3.44 21.86
N GLU A 236 -7.13 -2.81 22.45
CA GLU A 236 -7.62 -1.51 21.99
C GLU A 236 -6.56 -0.42 22.10
N LEU A 237 -5.76 -0.40 23.17
CA LEU A 237 -4.59 0.45 23.33
C LEU A 237 -3.53 0.21 22.23
N MET A 238 -3.44 -0.99 21.66
CA MET A 238 -2.50 -1.35 20.58
C MET A 238 -2.89 -0.81 19.21
N THR A 239 -4.09 -0.27 19.05
CA THR A 239 -4.55 0.42 17.84
C THR A 239 -4.41 1.94 17.94
N LEU A 240 -3.68 2.43 18.94
CA LEU A 240 -3.45 3.86 19.13
C LEU A 240 -2.60 4.43 18.00
N GLY A 241 -3.06 5.53 17.50
CA GLY A 241 -2.48 6.28 16.40
C GLY A 241 -3.58 6.88 15.56
N ASP A 242 -3.23 7.90 14.83
CA ASP A 242 -4.17 8.68 14.05
C ASP A 242 -4.50 8.00 12.70
N TYR A 243 -3.54 7.25 12.15
CA TYR A 243 -3.67 6.62 10.84
C TYR A 243 -2.87 5.33 10.70
N TYR A 244 -3.30 4.46 9.78
CA TYR A 244 -2.64 3.20 9.45
C TYR A 244 -1.55 3.38 8.39
N THR A 245 -0.55 2.48 8.38
CA THR A 245 0.59 2.58 7.47
C THR A 245 0.87 1.26 6.74
N PRO A 246 0.13 0.93 5.66
CA PRO A 246 0.51 -0.14 4.74
C PRO A 246 1.91 0.11 4.18
N GLU A 247 2.75 -0.94 4.13
CA GLU A 247 4.16 -0.83 3.73
C GLU A 247 4.47 -1.66 2.49
N GLY A 248 5.20 -1.07 1.55
CA GLY A 248 5.67 -1.72 0.32
C GLY A 248 4.55 -2.09 -0.67
N ARG A 249 3.33 -1.67 -0.40
CA ARG A 249 2.14 -1.91 -1.22
C ARG A 249 1.13 -0.78 -1.06
N ILE A 250 0.25 -0.64 -2.02
CA ILE A 250 -0.92 0.23 -1.87
C ILE A 250 -1.87 -0.41 -0.85
N GLY A 251 -2.38 0.37 0.07
CA GLY A 251 -3.42 -0.05 1.00
C GLY A 251 -4.70 -0.48 0.25
N SER A 252 -5.49 -1.35 0.87
CA SER A 252 -6.84 -1.61 0.39
C SER A 252 -7.66 -0.32 0.46
N MET A 253 -8.63 -0.15 -0.44
CA MET A 253 -9.56 0.97 -0.36
C MET A 253 -10.26 0.97 1.00
N ASP A 254 -10.03 2.02 1.76
CA ASP A 254 -10.61 2.25 3.08
C ASP A 254 -10.91 3.75 3.19
N ILE A 255 -12.16 4.10 3.02
CA ILE A 255 -12.65 5.48 3.02
C ILE A 255 -13.24 5.89 4.37
N GLU A 256 -13.25 4.99 5.35
CA GLU A 256 -13.73 5.24 6.71
C GLU A 256 -12.59 5.56 7.67
N ARG A 257 -11.39 5.03 7.41
CA ARG A 257 -10.23 5.19 8.29
C ARG A 257 -9.10 5.92 7.56
N ASP A 258 -8.36 6.72 8.31
CA ASP A 258 -7.18 7.40 7.79
C ASP A 258 -6.00 6.42 7.62
N TRP A 259 -5.33 6.47 6.48
CA TRP A 259 -4.16 5.64 6.20
C TRP A 259 -3.17 6.28 5.23
N GLU A 260 -1.95 5.77 5.23
CA GLU A 260 -0.85 6.25 4.41
C GLU A 260 0.01 5.07 3.95
N SER A 261 0.09 4.81 2.65
CA SER A 261 1.04 3.82 2.13
C SER A 261 2.44 4.40 2.07
N CYS A 262 3.41 3.73 2.70
CA CYS A 262 4.82 4.07 2.56
C CYS A 262 5.52 3.10 1.59
N ILE A 263 6.10 3.65 0.52
CA ILE A 263 6.68 2.87 -0.60
C ILE A 263 7.98 3.55 -1.05
N HIS A 264 9.03 2.77 -1.29
CA HIS A 264 10.31 3.29 -1.78
C HIS A 264 10.35 3.40 -3.31
N VAL A 265 11.01 4.45 -3.82
CA VAL A 265 11.28 4.67 -5.25
C VAL A 265 12.38 3.74 -5.74
N GLY A 266 13.46 3.59 -4.96
CA GLY A 266 14.65 2.80 -5.30
C GLY A 266 14.52 1.31 -4.97
N GLN A 267 15.67 0.63 -4.92
CA GLN A 267 15.76 -0.81 -4.61
C GLN A 267 15.50 -1.15 -3.13
N GLY A 268 15.43 -0.15 -2.25
CA GLY A 268 15.22 -0.28 -0.83
C GLY A 268 14.89 1.07 -0.20
N TRP A 269 14.86 1.13 1.12
CA TRP A 269 14.54 2.35 1.84
C TRP A 269 15.67 3.38 1.77
N SER A 270 16.92 2.96 1.94
CA SER A 270 18.09 3.83 1.88
C SER A 270 18.83 3.71 0.54
N TYR A 271 19.82 4.57 0.33
CA TYR A 271 20.66 4.59 -0.88
C TYR A 271 21.32 3.23 -1.16
N ARG A 272 21.03 2.67 -2.32
CA ARG A 272 21.53 1.36 -2.79
C ARG A 272 22.18 1.44 -4.16
N GLY A 273 22.57 2.65 -4.60
CA GLY A 273 23.19 2.89 -5.91
C GLY A 273 22.32 3.75 -6.83
N GLU A 274 22.72 3.81 -8.09
CA GLU A 274 22.14 4.74 -9.08
C GLU A 274 21.12 4.09 -10.02
N GLU A 275 20.71 2.84 -9.75
CA GLU A 275 19.86 2.05 -10.64
C GLU A 275 18.67 1.43 -9.89
N GLY A 276 17.72 0.91 -10.65
CA GLY A 276 16.61 0.11 -10.09
C GLY A 276 15.49 0.95 -9.46
N PHE A 277 15.24 2.14 -9.99
CA PHE A 277 14.15 3.00 -9.57
C PHE A 277 12.83 2.62 -10.26
N LYS A 278 11.73 2.84 -9.55
CA LYS A 278 10.38 2.81 -10.14
C LYS A 278 10.24 3.88 -11.20
N GLY A 279 9.41 3.61 -12.21
CA GLY A 279 9.12 4.60 -13.25
C GLY A 279 8.21 5.73 -12.73
N PRO A 280 8.29 6.94 -13.33
CA PRO A 280 7.40 8.05 -12.99
C PRO A 280 5.92 7.70 -13.11
N GLU A 281 5.52 7.00 -14.17
CA GLU A 281 4.13 6.59 -14.41
C GLU A 281 3.61 5.66 -13.32
N GLU A 282 4.43 4.69 -12.88
CA GLU A 282 4.10 3.79 -11.77
C GLU A 282 3.85 4.60 -10.49
N CYS A 283 4.70 5.57 -10.18
CA CYS A 283 4.57 6.39 -8.98
C CYS A 283 3.33 7.30 -9.03
N ILE A 284 2.98 7.85 -10.20
CA ILE A 284 1.75 8.62 -10.40
C ILE A 284 0.52 7.72 -10.18
N LYS A 285 0.50 6.51 -10.75
CA LYS A 285 -0.60 5.54 -10.54
C LYS A 285 -0.72 5.12 -9.08
N MET A 286 0.40 4.97 -8.35
CA MET A 286 0.39 4.72 -6.90
C MET A 286 -0.27 5.86 -6.13
N LEU A 287 0.07 7.13 -6.45
CA LEU A 287 -0.55 8.30 -5.83
C LEU A 287 -2.06 8.35 -6.08
N VAL A 288 -2.47 8.13 -7.33
CA VAL A 288 -3.89 8.06 -7.70
C VAL A 288 -4.59 6.95 -6.92
N SER A 289 -4.03 5.75 -6.87
CA SER A 289 -4.63 4.61 -6.17
C SER A 289 -4.77 4.85 -4.67
N CYS A 290 -3.79 5.51 -4.03
CA CYS A 290 -3.90 5.92 -2.64
C CYS A 290 -5.01 6.95 -2.45
N THR A 291 -5.03 8.00 -3.27
CA THR A 291 -6.01 9.10 -3.18
C THR A 291 -7.45 8.59 -3.36
N THR A 292 -7.69 7.82 -4.41
CA THR A 292 -9.02 7.26 -4.71
C THR A 292 -9.44 6.19 -3.72
N GLY A 293 -8.47 5.52 -3.10
CA GLY A 293 -8.69 4.56 -2.02
C GLY A 293 -8.92 5.17 -0.64
N GLY A 294 -8.88 6.51 -0.51
CA GLY A 294 -9.11 7.23 0.75
C GLY A 294 -7.85 7.55 1.55
N GLY A 295 -6.66 7.15 1.10
CA GLY A 295 -5.40 7.34 1.82
C GLY A 295 -4.45 8.35 1.21
N ASN A 296 -3.25 8.39 1.78
CA ASN A 296 -2.10 9.18 1.32
C ASN A 296 -0.99 8.26 0.77
N LEU A 297 -0.13 8.82 -0.07
CA LEU A 297 1.14 8.20 -0.46
C LEU A 297 2.31 8.94 0.20
N LEU A 298 3.10 8.22 1.00
CA LEU A 298 4.40 8.66 1.51
C LEU A 298 5.49 7.97 0.68
N LEU A 299 6.00 8.67 -0.33
CA LEU A 299 6.97 8.13 -1.28
C LEU A 299 8.39 8.32 -0.75
N ASN A 300 9.15 7.23 -0.65
CA ASN A 300 10.46 7.24 0.01
C ASN A 300 11.60 7.42 -0.96
N PHE A 301 12.52 8.28 -0.55
CA PHE A 301 13.79 8.61 -1.20
C PHE A 301 14.96 8.26 -0.28
N GLY A 302 16.04 7.75 -0.88
CA GLY A 302 17.27 7.38 -0.18
C GLY A 302 18.48 8.20 -0.66
N PRO A 303 18.72 9.39 -0.09
CA PRO A 303 19.81 10.26 -0.54
C PRO A 303 21.20 9.59 -0.50
N ARG A 304 22.08 10.03 -1.39
CA ARG A 304 23.49 9.68 -1.39
C ARG A 304 24.17 10.07 -0.07
N PRO A 305 25.34 9.49 0.25
CA PRO A 305 26.07 9.83 1.48
C PRO A 305 26.49 11.30 1.57
N ASP A 306 26.57 12.03 0.44
CA ASP A 306 26.89 13.46 0.41
C ASP A 306 25.68 14.38 0.67
N GLY A 307 24.45 13.82 0.75
CA GLY A 307 23.22 14.55 0.98
C GLY A 307 22.43 14.94 -0.27
N THR A 308 22.82 14.45 -1.45
CA THR A 308 22.08 14.71 -2.70
C THR A 308 21.14 13.56 -3.06
N PHE A 309 20.01 13.86 -3.71
CA PHE A 309 19.16 12.86 -4.33
C PHE A 309 19.80 12.32 -5.63
N THR A 310 19.47 11.08 -5.97
CA THR A 310 19.89 10.48 -7.25
C THR A 310 19.13 11.09 -8.42
N GLU A 311 19.64 10.92 -9.63
CA GLU A 311 18.92 11.41 -10.82
C GLU A 311 17.63 10.59 -11.06
N GLY A 312 17.64 9.28 -10.77
CA GLY A 312 16.45 8.44 -10.87
C GLY A 312 15.32 8.90 -9.92
N GLU A 313 15.65 9.18 -8.65
CA GLU A 313 14.71 9.76 -7.69
C GLU A 313 14.20 11.13 -8.15
N SER A 314 15.12 11.96 -8.64
CA SER A 314 14.81 13.31 -9.11
C SER A 314 13.88 13.31 -10.33
N ALA A 315 14.04 12.35 -11.23
CA ALA A 315 13.17 12.20 -12.40
C ALA A 315 11.74 11.84 -12.00
N VAL A 316 11.57 10.90 -11.06
CA VAL A 316 10.25 10.51 -10.52
C VAL A 316 9.56 11.70 -9.86
N ALA A 317 10.30 12.43 -9.03
CA ALA A 317 9.75 13.57 -8.29
C ALA A 317 9.33 14.72 -9.23
N ARG A 318 10.17 15.06 -10.21
CA ARG A 318 9.84 16.09 -11.23
C ARG A 318 8.59 15.71 -12.02
N ALA A 319 8.50 14.48 -12.50
CA ALA A 319 7.34 14.02 -13.26
C ALA A 319 6.05 14.04 -12.42
N ALA A 320 6.13 13.67 -11.15
CA ALA A 320 5.00 13.81 -10.24
C ALA A 320 4.57 15.28 -10.07
N GLY A 321 5.54 16.19 -9.90
CA GLY A 321 5.26 17.63 -9.81
C GLY A 321 4.64 18.21 -11.08
N GLU A 322 5.13 17.86 -12.24
CA GLU A 322 4.58 18.26 -13.54
C GLU A 322 3.13 17.75 -13.71
N TRP A 323 2.89 16.48 -13.41
CA TRP A 323 1.55 15.89 -13.47
C TRP A 323 0.59 16.55 -12.48
N LEU A 324 1.02 16.77 -11.24
CA LEU A 324 0.22 17.43 -10.20
C LEU A 324 -0.01 18.91 -10.48
N GLY A 325 0.91 19.58 -11.17
CA GLY A 325 0.71 20.94 -11.67
C GLY A 325 -0.51 21.06 -12.60
N LYS A 326 -0.86 19.98 -13.29
CA LYS A 326 -1.99 19.90 -14.22
C LYS A 326 -3.25 19.32 -13.56
N TYR A 327 -3.11 18.27 -12.75
CA TYR A 327 -4.23 17.47 -12.26
C TYR A 327 -4.43 17.54 -10.74
N GLY A 328 -3.66 18.36 -10.04
CA GLY A 328 -3.66 18.42 -8.57
C GLY A 328 -5.01 18.79 -7.94
N GLU A 329 -5.91 19.47 -8.67
CA GLU A 329 -7.27 19.77 -8.17
C GLU A 329 -8.08 18.48 -7.92
N ALA A 330 -7.81 17.41 -8.68
CA ALA A 330 -8.44 16.10 -8.55
C ALA A 330 -7.72 15.19 -7.53
N ILE A 331 -6.69 15.70 -6.85
CA ILE A 331 -5.92 14.99 -5.83
C ILE A 331 -6.10 15.66 -4.46
N TYR A 332 -5.65 16.91 -4.33
CA TYR A 332 -5.60 17.58 -3.04
C TYR A 332 -6.98 17.98 -2.50
N GLY A 333 -7.19 17.68 -1.23
CA GLY A 333 -8.45 17.98 -0.56
C GLY A 333 -9.64 17.14 -1.01
N THR A 334 -9.40 16.06 -1.79
CA THR A 334 -10.45 15.12 -2.19
C THR A 334 -10.67 14.04 -1.12
N ARG A 335 -11.79 13.31 -1.24
CA ARG A 335 -12.09 12.09 -0.48
C ARG A 335 -12.29 10.93 -1.45
N GLY A 336 -11.83 9.74 -1.07
CA GLY A 336 -11.95 8.54 -1.89
C GLY A 336 -13.40 8.12 -2.13
N GLY A 337 -13.63 7.39 -3.22
CA GLY A 337 -14.96 6.97 -3.64
C GLY A 337 -15.64 8.00 -4.57
N PRO A 338 -16.89 7.80 -4.93
CA PRO A 338 -17.85 6.79 -4.46
C PRO A 338 -17.78 5.44 -5.19
N TYR A 339 -16.95 5.31 -6.21
CA TYR A 339 -16.74 4.03 -6.90
C TYR A 339 -15.48 3.34 -6.41
N ARG A 340 -15.53 2.01 -6.29
CA ARG A 340 -14.41 1.20 -5.85
C ARG A 340 -13.25 1.27 -6.81
N ASN A 341 -12.05 1.32 -6.26
CA ASN A 341 -10.82 1.12 -7.03
C ASN A 341 -10.82 -0.28 -7.65
N ALA A 342 -10.48 -0.34 -8.94
CA ALA A 342 -10.32 -1.57 -9.68
C ALA A 342 -9.27 -1.41 -10.79
N ARG A 343 -9.16 -2.36 -11.71
CA ARG A 343 -8.21 -2.29 -12.82
C ARG A 343 -8.34 -1.02 -13.67
N TRP A 344 -9.57 -0.51 -13.85
CA TRP A 344 -9.81 0.72 -14.63
C TRP A 344 -9.16 1.96 -14.01
N GLY A 345 -9.04 2.00 -12.68
CA GLY A 345 -8.58 3.14 -11.92
C GLY A 345 -9.31 3.30 -10.60
N GLY A 346 -9.74 4.52 -10.30
CA GLY A 346 -10.48 4.82 -9.09
C GLY A 346 -11.18 6.17 -9.16
N SER A 347 -11.99 6.47 -8.15
CA SER A 347 -12.70 7.74 -8.06
C SER A 347 -12.44 8.47 -6.75
N CYS A 348 -12.51 9.79 -6.80
CA CYS A 348 -12.52 10.65 -5.63
C CYS A 348 -13.42 11.86 -5.86
N HIS A 349 -13.82 12.54 -4.79
CA HIS A 349 -14.76 13.66 -4.91
C HIS A 349 -14.37 14.83 -3.99
N LYS A 350 -14.83 16.02 -4.37
CA LYS A 350 -14.68 17.27 -3.60
C LYS A 350 -15.81 18.22 -3.92
N GLY A 351 -16.63 18.56 -2.92
CA GLY A 351 -17.83 19.35 -3.15
C GLY A 351 -18.74 18.68 -4.19
N ASN A 352 -19.19 19.43 -5.17
CA ASN A 352 -20.03 18.94 -6.28
C ASN A 352 -19.24 18.41 -7.50
N LYS A 353 -17.98 18.03 -7.31
CA LYS A 353 -17.13 17.43 -8.33
C LYS A 353 -16.80 15.99 -7.97
N LEU A 354 -17.04 15.09 -8.91
CA LEU A 354 -16.61 13.70 -8.88
C LEU A 354 -15.52 13.54 -9.95
N TYR A 355 -14.37 13.03 -9.56
CA TYR A 355 -13.25 12.76 -10.45
C TYR A 355 -13.09 11.24 -10.66
N LEU A 356 -13.04 10.81 -11.93
CA LEU A 356 -12.69 9.46 -12.32
C LEU A 356 -11.24 9.49 -12.84
N HIS A 357 -10.38 8.71 -12.24
CA HIS A 357 -8.98 8.56 -12.63
C HIS A 357 -8.81 7.24 -13.37
N VAL A 358 -8.69 7.29 -14.69
CA VAL A 358 -8.69 6.11 -15.54
C VAL A 358 -7.29 5.87 -16.09
N TYR A 359 -6.65 4.78 -15.73
CA TYR A 359 -5.34 4.37 -16.22
C TYR A 359 -5.35 3.04 -16.99
N ASP A 360 -6.47 2.34 -17.01
CA ASP A 360 -6.72 1.21 -17.91
C ASP A 360 -8.15 1.30 -18.46
N TRP A 361 -8.28 1.09 -19.76
CA TRP A 361 -9.55 1.13 -20.46
C TRP A 361 -9.92 -0.29 -20.91
N PRO A 362 -10.61 -1.08 -20.06
CA PRO A 362 -10.95 -2.46 -20.39
C PRO A 362 -11.92 -2.54 -21.59
N ALA A 363 -12.67 -1.45 -21.84
CA ALA A 363 -13.59 -1.30 -22.99
C ALA A 363 -13.57 0.15 -23.50
N GLU A 364 -14.29 0.43 -24.61
CA GLU A 364 -14.47 1.80 -25.09
C GLU A 364 -15.28 2.67 -24.12
N THR A 365 -16.22 2.04 -23.41
CA THR A 365 -17.10 2.67 -22.41
C THR A 365 -16.84 2.03 -21.05
N LEU A 366 -16.69 2.85 -20.02
CA LEU A 366 -16.71 2.41 -18.64
C LEU A 366 -18.15 2.45 -18.15
N GLU A 367 -18.63 1.34 -17.66
CA GLU A 367 -19.99 1.16 -17.16
C GLU A 367 -19.96 1.02 -15.65
N PHE A 368 -20.55 1.98 -14.94
CA PHE A 368 -20.57 2.00 -13.48
C PHE A 368 -21.97 1.68 -12.94
N ASP A 369 -22.00 1.19 -11.72
CA ASP A 369 -23.21 1.08 -10.92
C ASP A 369 -23.95 2.43 -10.84
N PRO A 370 -25.27 2.44 -10.52
CA PRO A 370 -26.06 3.67 -10.50
C PRO A 370 -25.47 4.76 -9.60
N LEU A 371 -25.27 5.94 -10.14
CA LEU A 371 -24.99 7.15 -9.38
C LEU A 371 -26.34 7.82 -9.05
N PRO A 372 -26.76 7.85 -7.75
CA PRO A 372 -28.08 8.39 -7.38
C PRO A 372 -28.13 9.93 -7.42
N ILE A 373 -27.08 10.57 -7.93
CA ILE A 373 -26.91 12.01 -8.08
C ILE A 373 -26.78 12.34 -9.56
N LYS A 374 -27.55 13.32 -10.04
CA LYS A 374 -27.52 13.70 -11.45
C LYS A 374 -26.19 14.32 -11.85
N VAL A 375 -25.62 13.85 -12.96
CA VAL A 375 -24.48 14.47 -13.63
C VAL A 375 -24.98 15.62 -14.48
N LEU A 376 -24.45 16.82 -14.25
CA LEU A 376 -24.83 18.06 -14.95
C LEU A 376 -23.88 18.36 -16.11
N ALA A 377 -22.60 18.01 -15.99
CA ALA A 377 -21.58 18.21 -17.00
C ALA A 377 -20.45 17.20 -16.83
N ALA A 378 -19.73 16.88 -17.93
CA ALA A 378 -18.59 16.00 -17.95
C ALA A 378 -17.53 16.51 -18.94
N ARG A 379 -16.25 16.46 -18.52
CA ARG A 379 -15.09 16.76 -19.36
C ARG A 379 -13.86 16.04 -18.83
N THR A 380 -12.86 15.81 -19.65
CA THR A 380 -11.53 15.53 -19.09
C THR A 380 -10.94 16.82 -18.50
N LEU A 381 -10.01 16.73 -17.55
CA LEU A 381 -9.32 17.92 -17.04
C LEU A 381 -8.45 18.59 -18.12
N ASP A 382 -8.15 17.89 -19.22
CA ASP A 382 -7.53 18.46 -20.42
C ASP A 382 -8.49 19.25 -21.30
N GLY A 383 -9.76 19.30 -20.92
CA GLY A 383 -10.80 20.05 -21.64
C GLY A 383 -11.45 19.31 -22.80
N HIS A 384 -11.19 18.00 -22.96
CA HIS A 384 -11.83 17.20 -24.00
C HIS A 384 -13.24 16.75 -23.62
N PRO A 385 -14.14 16.57 -24.60
CA PRO A 385 -15.50 16.13 -24.34
C PRO A 385 -15.55 14.69 -23.83
N VAL A 386 -16.47 14.46 -22.89
CA VAL A 386 -16.81 13.16 -22.34
C VAL A 386 -18.27 12.88 -22.64
N GLN A 387 -18.57 11.72 -23.17
CA GLN A 387 -19.95 11.27 -23.39
C GLN A 387 -20.43 10.55 -22.12
N ILE A 388 -21.61 10.93 -21.65
CA ILE A 388 -22.25 10.37 -20.46
C ILE A 388 -23.63 9.88 -20.84
N TYR A 389 -23.96 8.66 -20.41
CA TYR A 389 -25.32 8.17 -20.33
C TYR A 389 -25.59 7.77 -18.87
N GLN A 390 -26.67 8.27 -18.31
CA GLN A 390 -27.03 8.01 -16.91
C GLN A 390 -28.52 7.70 -16.82
N ASP A 391 -28.87 6.58 -16.23
CA ASP A 391 -30.22 6.17 -15.91
C ASP A 391 -30.29 5.43 -14.54
N ALA A 392 -31.43 4.77 -14.29
CA ALA A 392 -31.62 4.01 -13.04
C ALA A 392 -30.74 2.73 -12.98
N ASN A 393 -30.18 2.28 -14.11
CA ASN A 393 -29.37 1.08 -14.18
C ASN A 393 -27.88 1.37 -14.05
N GLY A 394 -27.43 2.60 -14.32
CA GLY A 394 -26.02 2.95 -14.15
C GLY A 394 -25.58 4.27 -14.76
N LEU A 395 -24.27 4.43 -14.75
CA LEU A 395 -23.55 5.56 -15.34
C LEU A 395 -22.52 5.04 -16.34
N ASP A 396 -22.71 5.36 -17.61
CA ASP A 396 -21.77 5.03 -18.67
C ASP A 396 -20.93 6.24 -19.04
N VAL A 397 -19.60 6.03 -19.12
CA VAL A 397 -18.62 7.09 -19.36
C VAL A 397 -17.74 6.70 -20.54
N ARG A 398 -17.68 7.54 -21.57
CA ARG A 398 -16.85 7.31 -22.75
C ARG A 398 -15.99 8.52 -23.08
N VAL A 399 -14.70 8.26 -23.30
CA VAL A 399 -13.71 9.22 -23.83
C VAL A 399 -13.11 8.64 -25.09
N ALA A 400 -13.11 9.44 -26.17
CA ALA A 400 -12.49 9.01 -27.42
C ALA A 400 -11.01 8.67 -27.20
N THR A 401 -10.52 7.59 -27.80
CA THR A 401 -9.14 7.08 -27.58
C THR A 401 -8.08 8.18 -27.81
N ALA A 402 -8.28 9.04 -28.80
CA ALA A 402 -7.37 10.18 -29.08
C ALA A 402 -7.32 11.25 -27.98
N HIS A 403 -8.23 11.20 -27.01
CA HIS A 403 -8.34 12.14 -25.88
C HIS A 403 -8.00 11.49 -24.54
N ARG A 404 -7.55 10.24 -24.56
CA ARG A 404 -7.10 9.53 -23.36
C ARG A 404 -5.66 9.93 -23.08
N ALA A 405 -5.40 10.36 -21.84
CA ALA A 405 -4.07 10.81 -21.41
C ALA A 405 -3.30 9.68 -20.70
N ASP A 406 -1.99 9.66 -20.89
CA ASP A 406 -1.04 8.85 -20.13
C ASP A 406 -0.41 9.68 -19.00
N PRO A 407 -0.10 9.06 -17.85
CA PRO A 407 -0.42 7.69 -17.44
C PRO A 407 -1.85 7.53 -16.91
N VAL A 408 -2.62 8.62 -16.79
CA VAL A 408 -3.97 8.65 -16.21
C VAL A 408 -4.83 9.66 -16.96
N THR A 409 -5.97 9.24 -17.47
CA THR A 409 -7.00 10.15 -17.95
C THR A 409 -7.85 10.61 -16.75
N VAL A 410 -7.87 11.89 -16.44
CA VAL A 410 -8.67 12.44 -15.34
C VAL A 410 -9.95 13.06 -15.90
N ILE A 411 -11.10 12.53 -15.49
CA ILE A 411 -12.43 12.97 -15.91
C ILE A 411 -13.11 13.69 -14.73
N GLU A 412 -13.56 14.90 -14.96
CA GLU A 412 -14.38 15.67 -14.02
C GLU A 412 -15.87 15.51 -14.40
N LEU A 413 -16.67 15.06 -13.45
CA LEU A 413 -18.11 15.08 -13.49
C LEU A 413 -18.61 16.16 -12.53
N THR A 414 -19.33 17.17 -13.04
CA THR A 414 -20.06 18.12 -12.19
C THR A 414 -21.39 17.49 -11.84
N ILE A 415 -21.68 17.33 -10.57
CA ILE A 415 -22.87 16.68 -10.04
C ILE A 415 -23.80 17.66 -9.32
N GLU A 416 -25.08 17.32 -9.22
CA GLU A 416 -26.12 18.22 -8.70
C GLU A 416 -25.93 18.55 -7.21
N GLN A 417 -25.39 17.63 -6.42
CA GLN A 417 -25.11 17.80 -4.99
C GLN A 417 -23.79 17.13 -4.58
N SER A 418 -23.23 17.56 -3.46
CA SER A 418 -22.01 16.97 -2.91
C SER A 418 -22.23 15.53 -2.47
N ILE A 419 -21.15 14.72 -2.54
CA ILE A 419 -21.11 13.37 -1.98
C ILE A 419 -20.54 13.48 -0.55
N GLU A 420 -21.20 12.84 0.40
CA GLU A 420 -20.69 12.77 1.76
C GLU A 420 -19.46 11.87 1.82
N PRO A 421 -18.40 12.26 2.56
CA PRO A 421 -17.24 11.38 2.80
C PRO A 421 -17.67 10.01 3.34
N GLY A 422 -16.99 8.96 2.94
CA GLY A 422 -17.34 7.59 3.33
C GLY A 422 -18.44 6.92 2.51
N THR A 423 -18.98 7.62 1.49
CA THR A 423 -20.05 7.07 0.63
C THR A 423 -19.48 6.17 -0.47
N LEU A 424 -20.08 4.99 -0.65
CA LEU A 424 -19.83 4.08 -1.78
C LEU A 424 -21.15 3.79 -2.50
N TYR A 425 -21.10 3.88 -3.82
CA TYR A 425 -22.22 3.52 -4.71
C TYR A 425 -21.97 2.24 -5.51
N GLY A 426 -20.80 1.62 -5.36
CA GLY A 426 -20.43 0.40 -6.07
C GLY A 426 -19.13 0.52 -6.84
N GLY A 427 -19.06 -0.08 -8.02
CA GLY A 427 -17.90 -0.12 -8.90
C GLY A 427 -18.28 -0.09 -10.37
N THR A 428 -17.42 -0.64 -11.23
CA THR A 428 -17.80 -0.94 -12.60
C THR A 428 -18.82 -2.07 -12.61
N ARG A 429 -19.87 -1.90 -13.40
CA ARG A 429 -20.90 -2.95 -13.55
C ARG A 429 -20.23 -4.21 -14.10
N LYS A 430 -20.47 -5.30 -13.41
CA LYS A 430 -20.15 -6.64 -13.92
C LYS A 430 -21.41 -7.13 -14.62
N GLU A 431 -21.29 -7.67 -15.81
CA GLU A 431 -22.38 -8.47 -16.36
C GLU A 431 -22.69 -9.58 -15.38
N GLU A 432 -23.92 -9.59 -14.81
CA GLU A 432 -24.38 -10.74 -14.06
C GLU A 432 -24.45 -11.94 -15.04
N VAL A 433 -23.58 -12.89 -14.83
CA VAL A 433 -23.56 -14.10 -15.64
C VAL A 433 -24.75 -14.98 -15.25
N ASP A 434 -25.74 -15.05 -16.12
CA ASP A 434 -26.86 -15.97 -15.93
C ASP A 434 -26.40 -17.42 -16.15
N LEU A 435 -26.05 -18.10 -15.07
CA LEU A 435 -25.61 -19.50 -15.14
C LEU A 435 -26.68 -20.45 -15.71
N SER A 436 -27.98 -20.06 -15.69
CA SER A 436 -29.03 -20.86 -16.32
C SER A 436 -28.89 -20.93 -17.85
N GLN A 437 -28.23 -19.95 -18.45
CA GLN A 437 -27.91 -19.88 -19.89
C GLN A 437 -26.52 -20.43 -20.21
N ALA A 438 -25.71 -20.72 -19.21
CA ALA A 438 -24.33 -21.17 -19.39
C ALA A 438 -24.19 -22.67 -19.75
N GLY A 439 -25.31 -23.38 -19.89
CA GLY A 439 -25.30 -24.80 -20.18
C GLY A 439 -25.23 -25.69 -18.93
N VAL A 440 -24.56 -26.83 -19.03
CA VAL A 440 -24.42 -27.77 -17.91
C VAL A 440 -23.05 -27.68 -17.25
N MET A 441 -22.93 -28.12 -16.01
CA MET A 441 -21.63 -28.25 -15.36
C MET A 441 -20.80 -29.33 -16.07
N ILE A 442 -19.67 -28.94 -16.66
CA ILE A 442 -18.78 -29.83 -17.45
C ILE A 442 -17.48 -30.15 -16.71
N SER A 443 -17.25 -29.60 -15.51
CA SER A 443 -16.04 -29.82 -14.69
C SER A 443 -16.09 -31.06 -13.81
N ALA A 444 -17.26 -31.70 -13.60
CA ALA A 444 -17.40 -32.79 -12.65
C ALA A 444 -16.52 -34.02 -12.91
N ALA A 445 -16.15 -34.26 -14.18
CA ALA A 445 -15.25 -35.33 -14.58
C ALA A 445 -13.83 -34.85 -14.93
N ALA A 446 -13.53 -33.60 -14.72
CA ALA A 446 -12.22 -33.00 -15.00
C ALA A 446 -11.14 -33.46 -13.99
N THR A 447 -9.89 -33.22 -14.34
CA THR A 447 -8.74 -33.45 -13.46
C THR A 447 -7.98 -32.16 -13.18
N VAL A 448 -7.30 -32.10 -12.04
CA VAL A 448 -6.51 -30.93 -11.63
C VAL A 448 -5.05 -31.30 -11.50
N THR A 449 -4.19 -30.44 -12.03
CA THR A 449 -2.74 -30.45 -11.77
C THR A 449 -2.29 -29.10 -11.26
N THR A 450 -1.31 -29.10 -10.36
CA THR A 450 -0.77 -27.88 -9.75
C THR A 450 0.73 -27.75 -10.03
N SER A 451 1.25 -26.53 -10.02
CA SER A 451 2.68 -26.24 -10.21
C SER A 451 3.58 -26.91 -9.18
N SER A 452 3.07 -27.08 -7.97
CA SER A 452 3.77 -27.73 -6.85
C SER A 452 2.76 -28.16 -5.79
N THR A 453 3.23 -28.99 -4.85
CA THR A 453 2.48 -29.40 -3.67
C THR A 453 3.21 -29.02 -2.39
N CYS A 454 2.50 -28.75 -1.33
CA CYS A 454 3.08 -28.52 0.00
C CYS A 454 2.50 -29.49 1.04
N VAL A 455 2.98 -29.42 2.28
CA VAL A 455 2.50 -30.28 3.37
C VAL A 455 1.02 -30.07 3.74
N HIS A 456 0.43 -29.01 3.24
CA HIS A 456 -1.00 -28.68 3.43
C HIS A 456 -1.84 -29.01 2.19
N ASP A 457 -1.25 -29.64 1.16
CA ASP A 457 -1.95 -30.02 -0.05
C ASP A 457 -2.48 -31.45 0.08
N PHE A 458 -3.74 -31.64 -0.28
CA PHE A 458 -4.47 -32.89 -0.10
C PHE A 458 -5.17 -33.25 -1.42
N PRO A 459 -4.52 -34.06 -2.30
CA PRO A 459 -5.06 -34.42 -3.59
C PRO A 459 -6.45 -35.06 -3.57
N GLU A 460 -6.83 -35.70 -2.44
CA GLU A 460 -8.17 -36.23 -2.23
C GLU A 460 -9.28 -35.16 -2.22
N ASP A 461 -8.94 -33.90 -1.94
CA ASP A 461 -9.89 -32.77 -1.94
C ASP A 461 -10.05 -32.14 -3.34
N TYR A 462 -9.21 -32.49 -4.34
CA TYR A 462 -9.24 -31.88 -5.68
C TYR A 462 -10.56 -32.08 -6.40
N GLN A 463 -11.24 -33.21 -6.18
CA GLN A 463 -12.53 -33.47 -6.80
C GLN A 463 -13.61 -32.50 -6.29
N SER A 464 -13.57 -32.08 -5.03
CA SER A 464 -14.51 -31.10 -4.48
C SER A 464 -14.36 -29.72 -5.17
N LEU A 465 -13.14 -29.35 -5.59
CA LEU A 465 -12.91 -28.14 -6.37
C LEU A 465 -13.79 -28.09 -7.63
N LEU A 466 -13.99 -29.22 -8.30
CA LEU A 466 -14.59 -29.33 -9.62
C LEU A 466 -16.10 -29.62 -9.60
N THR A 467 -16.61 -30.21 -8.53
CA THR A 467 -18.01 -30.64 -8.41
C THR A 467 -18.91 -29.62 -7.74
N GLY A 468 -18.33 -28.56 -7.16
CA GLY A 468 -19.07 -27.58 -6.38
C GLY A 468 -19.44 -28.05 -4.97
N GLU A 469 -19.01 -29.24 -4.57
CA GLU A 469 -19.11 -29.71 -3.20
C GLU A 469 -18.15 -28.92 -2.30
N ARG A 470 -18.55 -28.69 -1.06
CA ARG A 470 -17.70 -27.97 -0.12
C ARG A 470 -16.56 -28.89 0.33
N PRO A 471 -15.29 -28.50 0.16
CA PRO A 471 -14.19 -29.31 0.66
C PRO A 471 -14.24 -29.44 2.17
N ALA A 472 -13.67 -30.50 2.71
CA ALA A 472 -13.58 -30.71 4.15
C ALA A 472 -12.75 -29.63 4.87
N ARG A 473 -11.89 -28.95 4.10
CA ARG A 473 -11.07 -27.80 4.52
C ARG A 473 -11.55 -26.53 3.82
N ASP A 474 -11.06 -25.35 4.26
CA ASP A 474 -11.42 -24.08 3.67
C ASP A 474 -10.80 -23.85 2.27
N TYR A 475 -10.18 -24.86 1.67
CA TYR A 475 -9.57 -24.82 0.33
C TYR A 475 -9.52 -26.25 -0.24
N ALA A 476 -9.56 -26.37 -1.56
CA ALA A 476 -9.50 -27.64 -2.26
C ALA A 476 -8.06 -28.03 -2.66
N PHE A 477 -7.17 -27.09 -2.91
CA PHE A 477 -5.75 -27.33 -3.16
C PHE A 477 -4.87 -26.22 -2.58
N HIS A 478 -3.58 -26.52 -2.41
CA HIS A 478 -2.60 -25.59 -1.88
C HIS A 478 -1.21 -25.83 -2.50
N THR A 479 -0.74 -24.92 -3.36
CA THR A 479 0.62 -25.00 -3.91
C THR A 479 1.66 -24.66 -2.84
N ALA A 480 2.92 -25.08 -3.02
CA ALA A 480 4.02 -24.53 -2.24
C ALA A 480 4.18 -23.03 -2.51
N ALA A 481 4.91 -22.35 -1.63
CA ALA A 481 5.28 -20.96 -1.84
C ALA A 481 6.36 -20.87 -2.93
N GLU A 482 5.99 -20.41 -4.11
CA GLU A 482 6.85 -20.33 -5.29
C GLU A 482 6.58 -19.09 -6.14
N SER A 483 7.41 -18.82 -7.12
CA SER A 483 7.18 -17.76 -8.09
C SER A 483 6.15 -18.24 -9.13
N ASN A 484 5.10 -17.44 -9.34
CA ASN A 484 4.04 -17.70 -10.30
C ASN A 484 3.37 -19.09 -10.14
N PRO A 485 2.78 -19.40 -8.96
CA PRO A 485 2.06 -20.66 -8.76
C PRO A 485 0.86 -20.75 -9.68
N TRP A 486 0.56 -21.98 -10.13
CA TRP A 486 -0.56 -22.24 -11.02
C TRP A 486 -1.28 -23.56 -10.70
N ALA A 487 -2.53 -23.61 -11.14
CA ALA A 487 -3.34 -24.83 -11.22
C ALA A 487 -3.97 -24.93 -12.60
N THR A 488 -4.06 -26.13 -13.15
CA THR A 488 -4.70 -26.41 -14.43
C THR A 488 -5.81 -27.44 -14.26
N VAL A 489 -6.98 -27.13 -14.81
CA VAL A 489 -8.13 -28.04 -14.93
C VAL A 489 -8.14 -28.60 -16.35
N ASP A 490 -8.12 -29.92 -16.51
CA ASP A 490 -8.27 -30.65 -17.79
C ASP A 490 -9.68 -31.23 -17.89
N LEU A 491 -10.47 -30.71 -18.81
CA LEU A 491 -11.85 -31.15 -19.07
C LEU A 491 -11.92 -32.52 -19.85
N GLY A 492 -10.78 -33.12 -20.17
CA GLY A 492 -10.67 -34.40 -20.88
C GLY A 492 -10.80 -34.29 -22.39
N SER A 493 -11.56 -33.35 -22.89
CA SER A 493 -11.73 -33.05 -24.33
C SER A 493 -11.99 -31.57 -24.54
N VAL A 494 -11.82 -31.08 -25.76
CA VAL A 494 -12.23 -29.72 -26.12
C VAL A 494 -13.76 -29.62 -25.98
N LYS A 495 -14.20 -28.57 -25.28
CA LYS A 495 -15.61 -28.26 -25.02
C LYS A 495 -15.86 -26.78 -25.18
N THR A 496 -17.10 -26.40 -25.43
CA THR A 496 -17.49 -24.98 -25.43
C THR A 496 -17.72 -24.52 -23.99
N VAL A 497 -16.74 -23.82 -23.42
CA VAL A 497 -16.82 -23.26 -22.06
C VAL A 497 -17.54 -21.91 -22.13
N LYS A 498 -18.67 -21.77 -21.43
CA LYS A 498 -19.49 -20.55 -21.41
C LYS A 498 -19.35 -19.72 -20.15
N ALA A 499 -19.22 -20.36 -18.99
CA ALA A 499 -19.03 -19.69 -17.72
C ALA A 499 -18.17 -20.49 -16.75
N ILE A 500 -17.48 -19.81 -15.87
CA ILE A 500 -16.69 -20.39 -14.79
C ILE A 500 -17.04 -19.67 -13.49
N VAL A 501 -17.31 -20.45 -12.43
CA VAL A 501 -17.41 -19.94 -11.07
C VAL A 501 -16.15 -20.31 -10.32
N ILE A 502 -15.48 -19.32 -9.77
CA ILE A 502 -14.22 -19.47 -9.03
C ILE A 502 -14.48 -18.95 -7.61
N GLU A 503 -14.41 -19.83 -6.61
CA GLU A 503 -14.55 -19.45 -5.22
C GLU A 503 -13.17 -19.40 -4.55
N ASN A 504 -12.88 -18.27 -3.94
CA ASN A 504 -11.65 -18.05 -3.19
C ASN A 504 -11.77 -18.65 -1.78
N ARG A 505 -10.64 -18.92 -1.15
CA ARG A 505 -10.63 -19.21 0.28
C ARG A 505 -11.10 -17.98 1.05
N PRO A 506 -11.98 -18.12 2.07
CA PRO A 506 -12.39 -16.98 2.89
C PRO A 506 -11.19 -16.23 3.51
N ASN A 507 -11.20 -14.91 3.44
CA ASN A 507 -10.16 -14.02 3.94
C ASN A 507 -8.73 -14.25 3.36
N GLU A 508 -8.62 -14.86 2.20
CA GLU A 508 -7.33 -15.15 1.54
C GLU A 508 -6.96 -14.07 0.52
N HIS A 509 -5.75 -13.56 0.63
CA HIS A 509 -5.20 -12.51 -0.26
C HIS A 509 -4.21 -13.05 -1.31
N ARG A 510 -3.93 -14.35 -1.33
CA ARG A 510 -2.93 -14.95 -2.24
C ARG A 510 -3.44 -15.12 -3.66
N SER A 511 -4.76 -15.06 -3.85
CA SER A 511 -5.41 -15.06 -5.16
C SER A 511 -5.61 -13.67 -5.75
N ASP A 512 -5.04 -12.63 -5.13
CA ASP A 512 -5.06 -11.26 -5.66
C ASP A 512 -4.39 -11.22 -7.04
N GLY A 513 -5.09 -10.59 -8.01
CA GLY A 513 -4.63 -10.57 -9.40
C GLY A 513 -4.66 -11.94 -10.10
N LEU A 514 -5.52 -12.86 -9.66
CA LEU A 514 -5.70 -14.18 -10.28
C LEU A 514 -5.95 -14.05 -11.79
N ILE A 515 -5.19 -14.78 -12.58
CA ILE A 515 -5.28 -14.81 -14.04
C ILE A 515 -5.84 -16.14 -14.46
N MET A 516 -6.78 -16.12 -15.42
CA MET A 516 -7.28 -17.33 -16.07
C MET A 516 -6.91 -17.31 -17.56
N SER A 517 -6.35 -18.42 -18.01
CA SER A 517 -6.03 -18.69 -19.40
C SER A 517 -6.68 -20.01 -19.86
N VAL A 518 -7.02 -20.09 -21.12
CA VAL A 518 -7.58 -21.31 -21.73
C VAL A 518 -6.69 -21.84 -22.85
N SER A 519 -6.79 -23.15 -23.11
CA SER A 519 -6.07 -23.82 -24.18
C SER A 519 -6.85 -25.05 -24.69
N GLU A 520 -6.75 -25.34 -25.97
CA GLU A 520 -7.30 -26.57 -26.57
C GLU A 520 -6.28 -27.73 -26.50
N ASP A 521 -4.99 -27.44 -26.58
CA ASP A 521 -3.90 -28.40 -26.69
C ASP A 521 -2.96 -28.49 -25.47
N GLY A 522 -3.12 -27.60 -24.48
CA GLY A 522 -2.26 -27.48 -23.33
C GLY A 522 -0.89 -26.84 -23.59
N GLN A 523 -0.63 -26.38 -24.83
CA GLN A 523 0.64 -25.75 -25.25
C GLN A 523 0.45 -24.24 -25.54
N MET A 524 -0.58 -23.91 -26.31
CA MET A 524 -0.92 -22.55 -26.68
C MET A 524 -1.98 -22.00 -25.72
N TRP A 525 -1.62 -20.98 -24.93
CA TRP A 525 -2.48 -20.41 -23.90
C TRP A 525 -2.96 -19.02 -24.27
N THR A 526 -4.25 -18.78 -24.14
CA THR A 526 -4.86 -17.46 -24.30
C THR A 526 -5.40 -16.99 -22.97
N GLN A 527 -4.89 -15.87 -22.46
CA GLN A 527 -5.48 -15.22 -21.29
C GLN A 527 -6.87 -14.70 -21.63
N VAL A 528 -7.86 -15.12 -20.86
CA VAL A 528 -9.28 -14.76 -21.11
C VAL A 528 -9.87 -13.92 -20.00
N TRP A 529 -9.25 -13.92 -18.81
CA TRP A 529 -9.73 -13.15 -17.68
C TRP A 529 -8.63 -12.90 -16.66
N GLN A 530 -8.79 -11.83 -15.88
CA GLN A 530 -7.96 -11.52 -14.71
C GLN A 530 -8.83 -10.86 -13.64
N ALA A 531 -8.65 -11.27 -12.39
CA ALA A 531 -9.32 -10.64 -11.27
C ALA A 531 -8.90 -9.16 -11.14
N GLU A 532 -9.87 -8.26 -11.16
CA GLU A 532 -9.65 -6.82 -10.97
C GLU A 532 -9.49 -6.49 -9.50
N GLU A 533 -10.19 -7.21 -8.64
CA GLU A 533 -10.14 -7.08 -7.18
C GLU A 533 -10.30 -8.45 -6.52
N LEU A 534 -9.89 -8.54 -5.27
CA LEU A 534 -10.07 -9.74 -4.48
C LEU A 534 -11.55 -9.90 -4.09
N GLN A 535 -12.13 -11.04 -4.43
CA GLN A 535 -13.51 -11.38 -4.14
C GLN A 535 -13.59 -12.75 -3.44
N PRO A 536 -14.65 -12.99 -2.65
CA PRO A 536 -14.94 -14.34 -2.17
C PRO A 536 -15.25 -15.31 -3.31
N GLU A 537 -15.92 -14.84 -4.35
CA GLU A 537 -16.30 -15.60 -5.54
C GLU A 537 -16.28 -14.72 -6.78
N TRP A 538 -15.86 -15.28 -7.90
CA TRP A 538 -15.97 -14.68 -9.23
C TRP A 538 -16.81 -15.59 -10.13
N THR A 539 -17.73 -15.01 -10.88
CA THR A 539 -18.43 -15.67 -11.97
C THR A 539 -17.99 -15.01 -13.28
N VAL A 540 -17.39 -15.79 -14.17
CA VAL A 540 -16.77 -15.31 -15.41
C VAL A 540 -17.50 -15.88 -16.59
N ALA A 541 -18.11 -15.03 -17.43
CA ALA A 541 -18.59 -15.43 -18.75
C ALA A 541 -17.44 -15.46 -19.76
N LEU A 542 -17.41 -16.46 -20.62
CA LEU A 542 -16.51 -16.49 -21.75
C LEU A 542 -17.27 -16.23 -23.05
N THR A 543 -16.71 -15.34 -23.87
CA THR A 543 -17.18 -15.05 -25.21
C THR A 543 -16.03 -15.18 -26.21
N HIS A 544 -16.35 -15.36 -27.47
CA HIS A 544 -15.39 -15.20 -28.56
C HIS A 544 -16.00 -14.31 -29.65
N PHE A 545 -15.18 -13.47 -30.24
CA PHE A 545 -15.62 -12.58 -31.29
C PHE A 545 -15.69 -13.33 -32.64
N HIS A 546 -16.90 -13.38 -33.26
CA HIS A 546 -17.09 -14.02 -34.53
C HIS A 546 -18.02 -13.18 -35.42
N ALA A 547 -17.61 -12.92 -36.65
CA ALA A 547 -18.38 -12.17 -37.64
C ALA A 547 -18.95 -10.81 -37.17
N GLY A 548 -18.24 -10.12 -36.29
CA GLY A 548 -18.63 -8.79 -35.78
C GLY A 548 -19.54 -8.79 -34.56
N ILE A 549 -19.78 -9.95 -33.95
CA ILE A 549 -20.56 -10.09 -32.71
C ILE A 549 -19.84 -10.96 -31.69
N ASP A 550 -20.10 -10.71 -30.41
CA ASP A 550 -19.66 -11.60 -29.33
C ASP A 550 -20.60 -12.81 -29.25
N VAL A 551 -20.01 -14.00 -29.33
CA VAL A 551 -20.73 -15.29 -29.24
C VAL A 551 -20.44 -15.89 -27.86
N PRO A 552 -21.47 -16.29 -27.09
CA PRO A 552 -21.26 -16.95 -25.80
C PRO A 552 -20.50 -18.27 -25.94
N GLY A 553 -19.45 -18.43 -25.14
CA GLY A 553 -18.65 -19.63 -25.07
C GLY A 553 -17.35 -19.56 -25.86
N ARG A 554 -16.38 -20.36 -25.44
CA ARG A 554 -15.07 -20.48 -26.04
C ARG A 554 -14.61 -21.93 -26.01
N GLU A 555 -14.05 -22.39 -27.10
CA GLU A 555 -13.49 -23.76 -27.20
C GLU A 555 -12.25 -23.85 -26.28
N ALA A 556 -12.27 -24.80 -25.35
CA ALA A 556 -11.16 -25.11 -24.48
C ALA A 556 -11.23 -26.56 -23.97
N ARG A 557 -10.08 -27.17 -23.79
CA ARG A 557 -9.91 -28.39 -23.00
C ARG A 557 -9.28 -28.08 -21.64
N TYR A 558 -8.35 -27.12 -21.61
CA TYR A 558 -7.59 -26.76 -20.41
C TYR A 558 -7.91 -25.34 -19.93
N LEU A 559 -8.10 -25.20 -18.63
CA LEU A 559 -8.20 -23.92 -17.97
C LEU A 559 -7.04 -23.80 -16.97
N LYS A 560 -6.26 -22.75 -17.05
CA LYS A 560 -5.13 -22.47 -16.15
C LYS A 560 -5.43 -21.26 -15.30
N PHE A 561 -5.24 -21.40 -14.00
CA PHE A 561 -5.32 -20.36 -12.99
C PHE A 561 -3.92 -20.10 -12.47
N GLU A 562 -3.47 -18.84 -12.49
CA GLU A 562 -2.13 -18.48 -12.03
C GLU A 562 -2.13 -17.10 -11.36
N THR A 563 -1.18 -16.87 -10.46
CA THR A 563 -0.86 -15.52 -9.95
C THR A 563 0.57 -15.18 -10.34
N ARG A 564 0.78 -13.97 -10.89
CA ARG A 564 2.12 -13.51 -11.27
C ARG A 564 2.78 -12.82 -10.08
N ASN A 565 3.69 -13.52 -9.43
CA ASN A 565 4.24 -13.14 -8.17
C ASN A 565 5.73 -13.50 -8.05
N LYS A 566 6.59 -12.49 -7.92
CA LYS A 566 8.05 -12.67 -7.82
C LYS A 566 8.55 -13.06 -6.42
N LYS A 567 7.69 -13.03 -5.39
CA LYS A 567 8.10 -13.18 -3.97
C LYS A 567 7.76 -14.53 -3.33
N GLY A 568 7.42 -15.55 -4.11
CA GLY A 568 7.07 -16.86 -3.58
C GLY A 568 5.79 -16.81 -2.71
N ARG A 569 4.64 -17.00 -3.34
CA ARG A 569 3.34 -17.17 -2.67
C ARG A 569 2.73 -18.50 -3.12
N SER A 570 1.87 -19.04 -2.29
CA SER A 570 1.05 -20.19 -2.65
C SER A 570 -0.19 -19.71 -3.39
N LEU A 571 -0.75 -20.53 -4.27
CA LEU A 571 -2.09 -20.36 -4.82
C LEU A 571 -3.04 -21.31 -4.11
N LEU A 572 -4.18 -20.80 -3.68
CA LEU A 572 -5.27 -21.57 -3.04
C LEU A 572 -6.60 -21.15 -3.65
N LEU A 573 -7.41 -22.12 -4.03
CA LEU A 573 -8.80 -21.89 -4.42
C LEU A 573 -9.69 -22.93 -3.72
N ASN A 574 -10.91 -22.52 -3.43
CA ASN A 574 -11.90 -23.36 -2.77
C ASN A 574 -12.73 -24.16 -3.79
N ARG A 575 -13.15 -23.48 -4.88
CA ARG A 575 -13.99 -24.07 -5.93
C ARG A 575 -13.67 -23.50 -7.30
N VAL A 576 -13.73 -24.35 -8.31
CA VAL A 576 -13.75 -23.98 -9.73
C VAL A 576 -14.76 -24.88 -10.43
N THR A 577 -15.93 -24.34 -10.72
CA THR A 577 -16.94 -25.05 -11.52
C THR A 577 -17.05 -24.45 -12.91
N VAL A 578 -17.05 -25.29 -13.91
CA VAL A 578 -17.04 -24.89 -15.32
C VAL A 578 -18.37 -25.32 -15.96
N TYR A 579 -19.00 -24.38 -16.62
CA TYR A 579 -20.28 -24.55 -17.31
C TYR A 579 -20.09 -24.37 -18.82
N GLY A 580 -20.82 -25.19 -19.61
CA GLY A 580 -20.75 -25.12 -21.04
C GLY A 580 -21.55 -26.24 -21.74
N ASP A 581 -21.23 -26.48 -23.00
CA ASP A 581 -21.83 -27.54 -23.77
C ASP A 581 -20.97 -28.81 -23.65
N LEU A 582 -21.62 -30.02 -23.66
CA LEU A 582 -20.98 -31.32 -23.53
C LEU A 582 -20.19 -31.71 -24.78
#